data_23f827b7c37ad423a162ef08a1d16b22
#
_entry.id   23f827b7c37ad423a162ef08a1d16b22
#
_cell.length_a   1.000
_cell.length_b   1.000
_cell.length_c   1.000
_cell.angle_alpha   90.00
_cell.angle_beta   90.00
_cell.angle_gamma   90.00
#
_symmetry.space_group_name_H-M   'P 1'
#
loop_
_entity.id
_entity.type
_entity.pdbx_description
1 polymer ?
#
loop_
_entity_poly.entity_id
_entity_poly.type
_entity_poly.pdbx_seq_one_letter_code
_entity_poly.pdbx_strand_id
1 'polypeptide(L)'
;EVNPRVSRSSALASKATGFPIARISTKLAVGITLDEIPYWKEGTLEKYEPSGDYVVVKFARWTFEKFPQAKDIIGTQMKAVGEVMSIGKTFKETLQKAIRSLETNRYGLGGAKDFKTFPLEKLKQRLIMPSSERVFLMYEALRKGVTVEELYQVTHIGTVSYTHLTLPTKRIV
;
A
#
# COMPACT_ATOMS: atom_id res chain seq x y z
N GLU A 1 -6.66 -8.82 8.45
CA GLU A 1 -6.72 -10.14 7.77
C GLU A 1 -5.41 -10.89 7.98
N VAL A 2 -5.50 -12.16 8.35
CA VAL A 2 -4.36 -13.07 8.46
C VAL A 2 -4.62 -14.28 7.57
N ASN A 3 -3.71 -14.54 6.64
CA ASN A 3 -3.78 -15.72 5.79
C ASN A 3 -2.94 -16.84 6.42
N PRO A 4 -3.52 -17.93 6.94
CA PRO A 4 -2.77 -19.05 7.54
C PRO A 4 -2.15 -19.95 6.43
N ARG A 5 -1.55 -19.37 5.45
CA ARG A 5 -0.95 -20.02 4.28
C ARG A 5 0.03 -19.09 3.58
N VAL A 6 0.87 -19.61 2.73
CA VAL A 6 1.65 -18.79 1.79
C VAL A 6 0.69 -18.07 0.84
N SER A 7 0.82 -16.77 0.73
CA SER A 7 -0.05 -15.89 -0.05
C SER A 7 0.75 -14.96 -0.96
N ARG A 8 0.06 -14.13 -1.76
CA ARG A 8 0.73 -13.08 -2.54
C ARG A 8 1.51 -12.10 -1.64
N SER A 9 1.00 -11.81 -0.44
CA SER A 9 1.70 -10.98 0.53
C SER A 9 2.99 -11.64 1.03
N SER A 10 3.00 -12.96 1.22
CA SER A 10 4.22 -13.72 1.56
C SER A 10 5.24 -13.68 0.43
N ALA A 11 4.80 -13.81 -0.83
CA ALA A 11 5.68 -13.69 -1.98
C ALA A 11 6.31 -12.28 -2.08
N LEU A 12 5.53 -11.23 -1.80
CA LEU A 12 6.01 -9.87 -1.75
C LEU A 12 7.02 -9.66 -0.61
N ALA A 13 6.73 -10.17 0.59
CA ALA A 13 7.64 -10.13 1.73
C ALA A 13 8.95 -10.89 1.42
N SER A 14 8.88 -12.04 0.77
CA SER A 14 10.07 -12.78 0.30
C SER A 14 10.94 -11.94 -0.64
N LYS A 15 10.33 -11.23 -1.59
CA LYS A 15 11.06 -10.34 -2.50
C LYS A 15 11.63 -9.12 -1.75
N ALA A 16 10.87 -8.56 -0.83
CA ALA A 16 11.28 -7.38 -0.09
C ALA A 16 12.48 -7.65 0.83
N THR A 17 12.48 -8.78 1.52
CA THR A 17 13.50 -9.13 2.52
C THR A 17 14.60 -10.05 1.99
N GLY A 18 14.40 -10.66 0.82
CA GLY A 18 15.27 -11.74 0.33
C GLY A 18 15.09 -13.07 1.08
N PHE A 19 14.13 -13.15 2.02
CA PHE A 19 13.89 -14.36 2.81
C PHE A 19 12.97 -15.31 2.07
N PRO A 20 13.39 -16.60 1.83
CA PRO A 20 12.65 -17.56 1.00
C PRO A 20 11.51 -18.22 1.79
N ILE A 21 10.44 -17.46 2.08
CA ILE A 21 9.31 -17.90 2.92
C ILE A 21 8.74 -19.24 2.46
N ALA A 22 8.50 -19.44 1.16
CA ALA A 22 7.92 -20.70 0.65
C ALA A 22 8.83 -21.91 0.92
N ARG A 23 10.14 -21.77 0.67
CA ARG A 23 11.11 -22.84 0.94
C ARG A 23 11.14 -23.22 2.42
N ILE A 24 11.13 -22.22 3.29
CA ILE A 24 11.15 -22.43 4.74
C ILE A 24 9.85 -23.06 5.21
N SER A 25 8.70 -22.54 4.76
CA SER A 25 7.39 -23.10 5.10
C SER A 25 7.27 -24.58 4.71
N THR A 26 7.82 -24.96 3.55
CA THR A 26 7.83 -26.36 3.12
C THR A 26 8.66 -27.24 4.05
N LYS A 27 9.83 -26.78 4.50
CA LYS A 27 10.66 -27.52 5.45
C LYS A 27 9.96 -27.70 6.80
N LEU A 28 9.36 -26.63 7.32
CA LEU A 28 8.57 -26.69 8.56
C LEU A 28 7.39 -27.65 8.44
N ALA A 29 6.71 -27.68 7.29
CA ALA A 29 5.56 -28.56 7.05
C ALA A 29 5.91 -30.05 7.06
N VAL A 30 7.16 -30.41 6.80
CA VAL A 30 7.65 -31.81 6.90
C VAL A 30 8.35 -32.10 8.23
N GLY A 31 8.21 -31.21 9.22
CA GLY A 31 8.63 -31.43 10.60
C GLY A 31 10.05 -30.96 10.94
N ILE A 32 10.77 -30.28 10.03
CA ILE A 32 12.07 -29.68 10.34
C ILE A 32 11.84 -28.42 11.16
N THR A 33 12.54 -28.26 12.27
CA THR A 33 12.39 -27.09 13.16
C THR A 33 13.26 -25.91 12.73
N LEU A 34 13.00 -24.70 13.26
CA LEU A 34 13.73 -23.49 12.85
C LEU A 34 15.21 -23.53 13.22
N ASP A 35 15.55 -24.19 14.33
CA ASP A 35 16.93 -24.40 14.79
C ASP A 35 17.69 -25.41 13.90
N GLU A 36 17.00 -26.31 13.23
CA GLU A 36 17.59 -27.27 12.30
C GLU A 36 17.78 -26.71 10.90
N ILE A 37 17.15 -25.58 10.55
CA ILE A 37 17.27 -24.97 9.23
C ILE A 37 18.46 -24.01 9.22
N PRO A 38 19.54 -24.34 8.46
CA PRO A 38 20.69 -23.45 8.36
C PRO A 38 20.29 -22.15 7.64
N TYR A 39 20.76 -21.06 8.19
CA TYR A 39 20.64 -19.75 7.54
C TYR A 39 21.90 -19.52 6.66
N TRP A 40 21.70 -19.14 5.41
CA TRP A 40 22.79 -19.03 4.43
C TRP A 40 23.81 -17.93 4.67
N LYS A 41 23.53 -17.00 5.59
CA LYS A 41 24.50 -15.98 5.99
C LYS A 41 25.31 -16.45 7.19
N GLU A 42 24.66 -16.75 8.31
CA GLU A 42 25.31 -17.28 9.51
C GLU A 42 24.27 -17.86 10.48
N GLY A 43 24.56 -19.02 11.07
CA GLY A 43 23.73 -19.63 12.14
C GLY A 43 22.49 -20.32 11.66
N THR A 44 21.45 -20.27 12.47
CA THR A 44 20.15 -20.88 12.24
C THR A 44 19.04 -19.85 12.05
N LEU A 45 17.91 -20.27 11.48
CA LEU A 45 16.79 -19.36 11.18
C LEU A 45 16.10 -18.78 12.40
N GLU A 46 16.19 -19.41 13.57
CA GLU A 46 15.62 -18.87 14.81
C GLU A 46 16.19 -17.50 15.20
N LYS A 47 17.41 -17.22 14.77
CA LYS A 47 18.14 -15.94 15.03
C LYS A 47 18.06 -14.95 13.88
N TYR A 48 17.25 -15.24 12.85
CA TYR A 48 17.15 -14.34 11.71
C TYR A 48 16.46 -13.04 12.06
N GLU A 49 17.15 -11.93 11.82
CA GLU A 49 16.59 -10.58 11.87
C GLU A 49 16.66 -9.95 10.47
N PRO A 50 15.53 -9.49 9.92
CA PRO A 50 15.55 -8.79 8.64
C PRO A 50 16.23 -7.44 8.78
N SER A 51 17.17 -7.16 7.90
CA SER A 51 17.85 -5.87 7.81
C SER A 51 17.64 -5.27 6.41
N GLY A 52 17.38 -3.97 6.35
CA GLY A 52 17.24 -3.27 5.07
C GLY A 52 17.14 -1.77 5.29
N ASP A 53 17.70 -0.99 4.37
CA ASP A 53 17.72 0.47 4.37
C ASP A 53 16.77 1.06 3.30
N TYR A 54 15.76 0.32 2.91
CA TYR A 54 14.82 0.66 1.86
C TYR A 54 13.36 0.49 2.31
N VAL A 55 12.47 1.17 1.62
CA VAL A 55 11.02 1.09 1.82
C VAL A 55 10.40 0.33 0.65
N VAL A 56 9.50 -0.59 0.96
CA VAL A 56 8.70 -1.31 -0.03
C VAL A 56 7.24 -0.92 0.13
N VAL A 57 6.62 -0.48 -0.96
CA VAL A 57 5.19 -0.17 -1.01
C VAL A 57 4.50 -1.13 -1.96
N LYS A 58 3.47 -1.79 -1.45
CA LYS A 58 2.50 -2.55 -2.23
C LYS A 58 1.27 -1.69 -2.45
N PHE A 59 0.84 -1.55 -3.71
CA PHE A 59 -0.37 -0.82 -4.05
C PHE A 59 -1.30 -1.71 -4.88
N ALA A 60 -2.58 -1.78 -4.51
CA ALA A 60 -3.57 -2.59 -5.20
C ALA A 60 -4.01 -1.94 -6.52
N ARG A 61 -4.28 -2.77 -7.53
CA ARG A 61 -4.88 -2.37 -8.80
C ARG A 61 -6.34 -2.80 -8.83
N TRP A 62 -7.23 -1.82 -8.96
CA TRP A 62 -8.65 -2.04 -9.23
C TRP A 62 -8.96 -1.63 -10.66
N THR A 63 -9.89 -2.31 -11.30
CA THR A 63 -10.25 -2.11 -12.72
C THR A 63 -11.73 -1.76 -12.88
N PHE A 64 -12.28 -0.98 -11.96
CA PHE A 64 -13.69 -0.53 -12.06
C PHE A 64 -13.99 0.21 -13.36
N GLU A 65 -12.97 0.84 -13.96
CA GLU A 65 -13.11 1.49 -15.27
C GLU A 65 -13.45 0.52 -16.42
N LYS A 66 -13.15 -0.77 -16.25
CA LYS A 66 -13.48 -1.82 -17.21
C LYS A 66 -14.86 -2.47 -16.97
N PHE A 67 -15.43 -2.23 -15.81
CA PHE A 67 -16.70 -2.83 -15.37
C PHE A 67 -17.67 -1.75 -14.90
N PRO A 68 -18.30 -0.99 -15.81
CA PRO A 68 -19.16 0.14 -15.45
C PRO A 68 -20.35 -0.21 -14.56
N GLN A 69 -20.83 -1.47 -14.60
CA GLN A 69 -21.92 -1.96 -13.75
C GLN A 69 -21.47 -2.24 -12.31
N ALA A 70 -20.17 -2.40 -12.08
CA ALA A 70 -19.64 -2.66 -10.76
C ALA A 70 -19.53 -1.36 -9.95
N LYS A 71 -20.11 -1.34 -8.75
CA LYS A 71 -19.97 -0.20 -7.85
C LYS A 71 -18.54 -0.12 -7.32
N ASP A 72 -17.90 1.04 -7.50
CA ASP A 72 -16.56 1.32 -6.92
C ASP A 72 -16.68 1.56 -5.42
N ILE A 73 -16.92 0.49 -4.68
CA ILE A 73 -16.95 0.46 -3.21
C ILE A 73 -16.01 -0.64 -2.75
N ILE A 74 -15.02 -0.27 -1.95
CA ILE A 74 -14.06 -1.21 -1.36
C ILE A 74 -14.59 -1.64 0.01
N GLY A 75 -14.62 -2.93 0.25
CA GLY A 75 -15.10 -3.54 1.49
C GLY A 75 -14.32 -4.80 1.85
N THR A 76 -14.95 -5.71 2.55
CA THR A 76 -14.35 -6.96 3.03
C THR A 76 -14.06 -7.97 1.90
N GLN A 77 -14.75 -7.85 0.77
CA GLN A 77 -14.52 -8.69 -0.40
C GLN A 77 -13.32 -8.21 -1.20
N MET A 78 -12.50 -9.13 -1.68
CA MET A 78 -11.37 -8.82 -2.55
C MET A 78 -11.86 -8.38 -3.93
N LYS A 79 -11.59 -7.12 -4.27
CA LYS A 79 -11.95 -6.51 -5.58
C LYS A 79 -10.71 -6.10 -6.39
N ALA A 80 -9.53 -6.23 -5.80
CA ALA A 80 -8.29 -5.97 -6.51
C ALA A 80 -8.02 -7.10 -7.54
N VAL A 81 -7.67 -6.72 -8.77
CA VAL A 81 -7.33 -7.65 -9.85
C VAL A 81 -5.84 -7.90 -9.95
N GLY A 82 -5.04 -7.06 -9.33
CA GLY A 82 -3.59 -7.15 -9.31
C GLY A 82 -3.00 -6.20 -8.27
N GLU A 83 -1.69 -6.13 -8.28
CA GLU A 83 -0.92 -5.30 -7.37
C GLU A 83 0.42 -4.93 -7.98
N VAL A 84 0.95 -3.80 -7.57
CA VAL A 84 2.33 -3.38 -7.87
C VAL A 84 3.16 -3.37 -6.60
N MET A 85 4.44 -3.64 -6.75
CA MET A 85 5.45 -3.48 -5.73
C MET A 85 6.47 -2.47 -6.20
N SER A 86 6.76 -1.48 -5.37
CA SER A 86 7.85 -0.54 -5.62
C SER A 86 8.80 -0.49 -4.45
N ILE A 87 10.05 -0.18 -4.73
CA ILE A 87 11.14 -0.08 -3.77
C ILE A 87 11.81 1.29 -3.94
N GLY A 88 12.14 1.93 -2.83
CA GLY A 88 12.83 3.21 -2.80
C GLY A 88 13.44 3.49 -1.44
N LYS A 89 14.17 4.57 -1.30
CA LYS A 89 14.80 4.96 -0.04
C LYS A 89 13.84 5.60 0.95
N THR A 90 12.80 6.24 0.45
CA THR A 90 11.79 6.90 1.29
C THR A 90 10.39 6.43 0.93
N PHE A 91 9.47 6.49 1.89
CA PHE A 91 8.06 6.15 1.64
C PHE A 91 7.45 7.02 0.53
N LYS A 92 7.75 8.31 0.52
CA LYS A 92 7.23 9.27 -0.46
C LYS A 92 7.63 8.91 -1.89
N GLU A 93 8.91 8.68 -2.13
CA GLU A 93 9.43 8.23 -3.42
C GLU A 93 8.77 6.92 -3.84
N THR A 94 8.74 5.97 -2.93
CA THR A 94 8.25 4.63 -3.18
C THR A 94 6.76 4.61 -3.52
N LEU A 95 5.95 5.42 -2.80
CA LEU A 95 4.53 5.57 -3.08
C LEU A 95 4.28 6.18 -4.47
N GLN A 96 5.02 7.23 -4.84
CA GLN A 96 4.90 7.85 -6.16
C GLN A 96 5.28 6.87 -7.28
N LYS A 97 6.32 6.07 -7.09
CA LYS A 97 6.72 4.99 -8.01
C LYS A 97 5.62 3.92 -8.13
N ALA A 98 5.03 3.50 -7.01
CA ALA A 98 3.93 2.54 -7.01
C ALA A 98 2.74 3.04 -7.83
N ILE A 99 2.32 4.28 -7.63
CA ILE A 99 1.19 4.89 -8.36
C ILE A 99 1.46 4.93 -9.86
N ARG A 100 2.65 5.31 -10.29
CA ARG A 100 3.02 5.29 -11.72
C ARG A 100 2.97 3.89 -12.31
N SER A 101 3.43 2.89 -11.56
CA SER A 101 3.46 1.50 -11.99
C SER A 101 2.08 0.85 -12.10
N LEU A 102 1.01 1.49 -11.58
CA LEU A 102 -0.37 1.03 -11.77
C LEU A 102 -0.89 1.20 -13.20
N GLU A 103 -0.24 2.02 -14.02
CA GLU A 103 -0.64 2.31 -15.42
C GLU A 103 -2.08 2.81 -15.55
N THR A 104 -2.51 3.66 -14.61
CA THR A 104 -3.85 4.25 -14.57
C THR A 104 -3.90 5.66 -15.14
N ASN A 105 -2.87 6.07 -15.92
CA ASN A 105 -2.67 7.43 -16.41
C ASN A 105 -2.53 8.46 -15.27
N ARG A 106 -1.96 8.04 -14.13
CA ARG A 106 -1.56 8.89 -13.02
C ARG A 106 -0.04 8.88 -12.89
N TYR A 107 0.54 10.07 -12.70
CA TYR A 107 1.99 10.22 -12.56
C TYR A 107 2.43 10.31 -11.09
N GLY A 108 1.49 10.17 -10.18
CA GLY A 108 1.67 10.26 -8.74
C GLY A 108 0.37 10.62 -8.03
N LEU A 109 0.45 11.08 -6.80
CA LEU A 109 -0.71 11.54 -6.02
C LEU A 109 -1.33 12.79 -6.63
N GLY A 110 -0.51 13.73 -7.11
CA GLY A 110 -0.93 14.92 -7.84
C GLY A 110 -0.53 14.84 -9.31
N GLY A 111 -1.30 15.44 -10.19
CA GLY A 111 -1.14 15.37 -11.65
C GLY A 111 -2.02 14.31 -12.29
N ALA A 112 -2.40 14.47 -13.52
CA ALA A 112 -3.37 13.76 -14.34
C ALA A 112 -4.52 13.08 -13.56
N LYS A 113 -5.77 13.29 -13.97
CA LYS A 113 -6.97 12.81 -13.25
C LYS A 113 -7.04 13.29 -11.80
N ASP A 114 -6.66 14.53 -11.54
CA ASP A 114 -6.75 15.12 -10.21
C ASP A 114 -8.17 15.63 -9.89
N PHE A 115 -8.37 15.96 -8.63
CA PHE A 115 -9.65 16.47 -8.13
C PHE A 115 -9.59 17.97 -7.79
N LYS A 116 -8.66 18.72 -8.37
CA LYS A 116 -8.43 20.15 -8.09
C LYS A 116 -9.68 21.00 -8.19
N THR A 117 -10.52 20.71 -9.20
CA THR A 117 -11.76 21.45 -9.46
C THR A 117 -12.90 21.08 -8.53
N PHE A 118 -12.76 20.03 -7.73
CA PHE A 118 -13.84 19.62 -6.83
C PHE A 118 -13.95 20.57 -5.66
N PRO A 119 -15.17 21.07 -5.35
CA PRO A 119 -15.43 21.75 -4.09
C PRO A 119 -15.09 20.88 -2.89
N LEU A 120 -14.71 21.51 -1.78
CA LEU A 120 -14.30 20.80 -0.58
C LEU A 120 -15.39 19.86 -0.04
N GLU A 121 -16.63 20.32 -0.05
CA GLU A 121 -17.78 19.52 0.39
C GLU A 121 -17.96 18.25 -0.46
N LYS A 122 -17.76 18.35 -1.76
CA LYS A 122 -17.82 17.19 -2.64
C LYS A 122 -16.69 16.18 -2.37
N LEU A 123 -15.49 16.66 -2.02
CA LEU A 123 -14.39 15.81 -1.60
C LEU A 123 -14.72 15.07 -0.30
N LYS A 124 -15.22 15.78 0.70
CA LYS A 124 -15.63 15.20 1.99
C LYS A 124 -16.72 14.14 1.81
N GLN A 125 -17.75 14.44 1.03
CA GLN A 125 -18.82 13.46 0.70
C GLN A 125 -18.27 12.20 0.05
N ARG A 126 -17.37 12.33 -0.92
CA ARG A 126 -16.77 11.17 -1.59
C ARG A 126 -15.82 10.37 -0.71
N LEU A 127 -15.23 10.96 0.31
CA LEU A 127 -14.35 10.29 1.25
C LEU A 127 -15.08 9.38 2.24
N ILE A 128 -16.38 9.60 2.48
CA ILE A 128 -17.21 8.76 3.35
C ILE A 128 -17.22 7.32 2.81
N MET A 129 -17.38 7.16 1.50
CA MET A 129 -17.41 5.85 0.87
C MET A 129 -15.99 5.41 0.45
N PRO A 130 -15.51 4.25 0.93
CA PRO A 130 -14.22 3.72 0.51
C PRO A 130 -14.25 3.33 -0.97
N SER A 131 -13.50 4.05 -1.79
CA SER A 131 -13.39 3.81 -3.25
C SER A 131 -11.95 3.59 -3.68
N SER A 132 -11.77 3.11 -4.90
CA SER A 132 -10.43 2.96 -5.52
C SER A 132 -9.67 4.29 -5.64
N GLU A 133 -10.37 5.42 -5.63
CA GLU A 133 -9.81 6.76 -5.73
C GLU A 133 -9.53 7.42 -4.37
N ARG A 134 -9.87 6.75 -3.26
CA ARG A 134 -9.85 7.34 -1.91
C ARG A 134 -8.50 7.99 -1.54
N VAL A 135 -7.39 7.37 -1.89
CA VAL A 135 -6.03 7.90 -1.62
C VAL A 135 -5.81 9.25 -2.32
N PHE A 136 -6.27 9.38 -3.56
CA PHE A 136 -6.13 10.62 -4.33
C PHE A 136 -7.07 11.72 -3.82
N LEU A 137 -8.27 11.35 -3.38
CA LEU A 137 -9.22 12.26 -2.75
C LEU A 137 -8.67 12.78 -1.40
N MET A 138 -8.08 11.92 -0.58
CA MET A 138 -7.41 12.31 0.67
C MET A 138 -6.28 13.30 0.40
N TYR A 139 -5.43 13.02 -0.57
CA TYR A 139 -4.34 13.91 -0.95
C TYR A 139 -4.86 15.30 -1.36
N GLU A 140 -5.91 15.37 -2.18
CA GLU A 140 -6.46 16.66 -2.59
C GLU A 140 -7.15 17.40 -1.44
N ALA A 141 -7.83 16.69 -0.55
CA ALA A 141 -8.43 17.29 0.65
C ALA A 141 -7.36 17.92 1.55
N LEU A 142 -6.24 17.24 1.78
CA LEU A 142 -5.09 17.78 2.52
C LEU A 142 -4.50 19.03 1.84
N ARG A 143 -4.39 19.03 0.50
CA ARG A 143 -3.93 20.20 -0.25
C ARG A 143 -4.86 21.41 -0.10
N LYS A 144 -6.14 21.16 0.08
CA LYS A 144 -7.18 22.20 0.32
C LYS A 144 -7.32 22.61 1.78
N GLY A 145 -6.44 22.12 2.65
CA GLY A 145 -6.36 22.53 4.04
C GLY A 145 -7.24 21.74 5.02
N VAL A 146 -7.81 20.61 4.59
CA VAL A 146 -8.48 19.68 5.52
C VAL A 146 -7.44 19.11 6.48
N THR A 147 -7.74 19.10 7.77
CA THR A 147 -6.83 18.58 8.79
C THR A 147 -6.81 17.05 8.81
N VAL A 148 -5.79 16.48 9.42
CA VAL A 148 -5.67 15.04 9.60
C VAL A 148 -6.80 14.52 10.48
N GLU A 149 -7.18 15.28 11.50
CA GLU A 149 -8.26 14.97 12.43
C GLU A 149 -9.61 14.93 11.72
N GLU A 150 -9.90 15.91 10.87
CA GLU A 150 -11.10 15.92 10.04
C GLU A 150 -11.15 14.72 9.08
N LEU A 151 -10.03 14.38 8.46
CA LEU A 151 -9.95 13.20 7.60
C LEU A 151 -10.19 11.91 8.39
N TYR A 152 -9.66 11.81 9.60
CA TYR A 152 -9.93 10.66 10.47
C TYR A 152 -11.42 10.53 10.79
N GLN A 153 -12.10 11.63 11.13
CA GLN A 153 -13.54 11.62 11.42
C GLN A 153 -14.39 11.12 10.24
N VAL A 154 -13.96 11.44 9.01
CA VAL A 154 -14.70 11.07 7.79
C VAL A 154 -14.36 9.66 7.32
N THR A 155 -13.12 9.23 7.46
CA THR A 155 -12.62 8.01 6.82
C THR A 155 -12.38 6.86 7.78
N HIS A 156 -12.24 7.13 9.07
CA HIS A 156 -11.79 6.21 10.12
C HIS A 156 -10.41 5.57 9.85
N ILE A 157 -9.58 6.17 9.00
CA ILE A 157 -8.21 5.76 8.76
C ILE A 157 -7.31 6.40 9.82
N GLY A 158 -6.47 5.61 10.49
CA GLY A 158 -5.59 6.09 11.54
C GLY A 158 -4.69 7.25 11.12
N THR A 159 -4.52 8.23 12.00
CA THR A 159 -3.83 9.51 11.72
C THR A 159 -2.39 9.34 11.25
N VAL A 160 -1.68 8.32 11.73
CA VAL A 160 -0.31 7.98 11.29
C VAL A 160 -0.22 7.78 9.78
N SER A 161 -1.26 7.21 9.15
CA SER A 161 -1.28 7.00 7.70
C SER A 161 -1.25 8.31 6.91
N TYR A 162 -1.76 9.41 7.47
CA TYR A 162 -1.81 10.71 6.81
C TYR A 162 -0.49 11.48 6.90
N THR A 163 0.33 11.27 7.93
CA THR A 163 1.60 11.98 8.09
C THR A 163 2.51 11.80 6.88
N HIS A 164 2.47 10.63 6.27
CA HIS A 164 3.22 10.33 5.04
C HIS A 164 2.66 11.01 3.79
N LEU A 165 1.38 11.38 3.79
CA LEU A 165 0.73 12.11 2.69
C LEU A 165 0.89 13.63 2.82
N THR A 166 0.97 14.16 4.05
CA THR A 166 1.02 15.61 4.32
C THR A 166 2.40 16.23 4.09
N LEU A 167 3.47 15.50 4.34
CA LEU A 167 4.84 16.00 4.26
C LEU A 167 5.34 16.40 2.84
N PRO A 168 4.79 15.89 1.71
CA PRO A 168 5.22 16.34 0.38
C PRO A 168 4.70 17.73 -0.01
N THR A 169 3.70 18.26 0.66
CA THR A 169 2.98 19.45 0.18
C THR A 169 3.65 20.79 0.50
N LYS A 170 4.63 20.82 1.41
CA LYS A 170 5.31 22.07 1.82
C LYS A 170 6.65 22.33 1.12
N ARG A 171 7.14 21.48 0.21
CA ARG A 171 8.43 21.63 -0.46
C ARG A 171 8.41 21.18 -1.92
N ILE A 172 7.46 21.68 -2.71
CA ILE A 172 7.61 21.77 -4.16
C ILE A 172 7.26 23.20 -4.52
N VAL A 173 8.19 24.08 -4.30
CA VAL A 173 8.38 25.35 -4.99
C VAL A 173 9.72 25.22 -5.68
#